data_09f6717aa17c59e3f1070865c7a59988
#
_entry.id   09f6717aa17c59e3f1070865c7a59988
#
_cell.length_a   1.000
_cell.length_b   1.000
_cell.length_c   1.000
_cell.angle_alpha   90.00
_cell.angle_beta   90.00
_cell.angle_gamma   90.00
#
_symmetry.space_group_name_H-M   'P 1'
#
loop_
_entity.id
_entity.type
_entity.pdbx_description
1 polymer ?
#
loop_
_entity_poly.entity_id
_entity_poly.type
_entity_poly.pdbx_seq_one_letter_code
_entity_poly.pdbx_strand_id
1 'polypeptide(L)'
;GSAMIGFGQGFQPVCGFNFGAKRYDRVLEAFWFCVKVAITMLTCFGIIAFAISRPIITAFRREDLEVIRIGTLALRLQILTLPLQAWVIMVNMLTQSIGYGFRASLVAMGRQGLFLIPSLLILPNICGILGVQLAQPVADVFTFALATFIVVRVLEELKTMREGQKMSEKAGRPDSHAGAQPF
;
A
#
# COMPACT_ATOMS: atom_id res chain seq x y z
N GLY A 1 -3.78 8.16 8.75
CA GLY A 1 -3.79 8.32 7.28
C GLY A 1 -2.79 9.34 6.78
N SER A 2 -2.83 10.58 7.29
CA SER A 2 -1.99 11.69 6.79
C SER A 2 -0.48 11.43 6.91
N ALA A 3 -0.02 10.81 7.99
CA ALA A 3 1.39 10.45 8.17
C ALA A 3 1.86 9.45 7.10
N MET A 4 1.01 8.50 6.71
CA MET A 4 1.32 7.54 5.66
C MET A 4 1.35 8.17 4.27
N ILE A 5 0.47 9.13 4.02
CA ILE A 5 0.48 9.89 2.77
C ILE A 5 1.79 10.69 2.67
N GLY A 6 2.20 11.36 3.74
CA GLY A 6 3.48 12.07 3.80
C GLY A 6 4.69 11.15 3.59
N PHE A 7 4.70 9.97 4.21
CA PHE A 7 5.74 8.97 3.98
C PHE A 7 5.77 8.48 2.51
N GLY A 8 4.61 8.21 1.94
CA GLY A 8 4.48 7.82 0.53
C GLY A 8 4.92 8.91 -0.44
N GLN A 9 4.63 10.18 -0.15
CA GLN A 9 5.10 11.31 -0.94
C GLN A 9 6.63 11.43 -0.93
N GLY A 10 7.30 11.08 0.18
CA GLY A 10 8.76 10.99 0.23
C GLY A 10 9.33 9.85 -0.62
N PHE A 11 8.61 8.74 -0.73
CA PHE A 11 9.00 7.60 -1.57
C PHE A 11 8.89 7.90 -3.07
N GLN A 12 7.87 8.65 -3.50
CA GLN A 12 7.58 8.90 -4.92
C GLN A 12 8.77 9.49 -5.71
N PRO A 13 9.44 10.58 -5.27
CA PRO A 13 10.57 11.15 -6.02
C PRO A 13 11.74 10.19 -6.11
N VAL A 14 12.02 9.42 -5.05
CA VAL A 14 13.10 8.42 -5.04
C VAL A 14 12.80 7.31 -6.05
N CYS A 15 11.57 6.81 -6.06
CA CYS A 15 11.13 5.78 -7.00
C CYS A 15 11.13 6.29 -8.43
N GLY A 16 10.54 7.47 -8.70
CA GLY A 16 10.44 8.05 -10.04
C GLY A 16 11.81 8.37 -10.64
N PHE A 17 12.72 8.93 -9.85
CA PHE A 17 14.10 9.20 -10.29
C PHE A 17 14.86 7.91 -10.67
N ASN A 18 14.81 6.90 -9.82
CA ASN A 18 15.49 5.63 -10.10
C ASN A 18 14.86 4.87 -11.28
N PHE A 19 13.54 4.96 -11.45
CA PHE A 19 12.84 4.39 -12.60
C PHE A 19 13.25 5.10 -13.90
N GLY A 20 13.26 6.45 -13.93
CA GLY A 20 13.72 7.24 -15.08
C GLY A 20 15.18 7.00 -15.42
N ALA A 21 16.04 6.77 -14.41
CA ALA A 21 17.45 6.38 -14.58
C ALA A 21 17.64 4.90 -14.97
N LYS A 22 16.56 4.14 -15.21
CA LYS A 22 16.56 2.70 -15.53
C LYS A 22 17.21 1.83 -14.44
N ARG A 23 17.29 2.31 -13.19
CA ARG A 23 17.85 1.56 -12.05
C ARG A 23 16.77 0.74 -11.36
N TYR A 24 16.23 -0.26 -12.05
CA TYR A 24 15.09 -1.06 -11.58
C TYR A 24 15.41 -1.84 -10.30
N ASP A 25 16.66 -2.25 -10.08
CA ASP A 25 17.09 -2.88 -8.83
C ASP A 25 16.79 -1.99 -7.61
N ARG A 26 17.15 -0.69 -7.72
CA ARG A 26 16.94 0.28 -6.64
C ARG A 26 15.45 0.61 -6.42
N VAL A 27 14.66 0.60 -7.49
CA VAL A 27 13.20 0.77 -7.37
C VAL A 27 12.58 -0.36 -6.56
N LEU A 28 12.94 -1.61 -6.87
CA LEU A 28 12.45 -2.80 -6.15
C LEU A 28 12.91 -2.81 -4.69
N GLU A 29 14.17 -2.50 -4.45
CA GLU A 29 14.76 -2.46 -3.10
C GLU A 29 14.09 -1.37 -2.25
N ALA A 30 13.96 -0.15 -2.78
CA ALA A 30 13.29 0.96 -2.13
C ALA A 30 11.82 0.63 -1.83
N PHE A 31 11.10 0.02 -2.78
CA PHE A 31 9.72 -0.39 -2.58
C PHE A 31 9.57 -1.37 -1.40
N TRP A 32 10.35 -2.45 -1.39
CA TRP A 32 10.27 -3.44 -0.32
C TRP A 32 10.70 -2.89 1.04
N PHE A 33 11.72 -2.01 1.05
CA PHE A 33 12.11 -1.31 2.27
C PHE A 33 10.98 -0.45 2.81
N CYS A 34 10.39 0.40 1.96
CA CYS A 34 9.29 1.28 2.37
C CYS A 34 8.04 0.51 2.79
N VAL A 35 7.72 -0.61 2.14
CA VAL A 35 6.61 -1.49 2.54
C VAL A 35 6.83 -2.04 3.95
N LYS A 36 8.03 -2.55 4.26
CA LYS A 36 8.36 -3.05 5.60
C LYS A 36 8.22 -1.96 6.66
N VAL A 37 8.79 -0.78 6.40
CA VAL A 37 8.70 0.36 7.32
C VAL A 37 7.24 0.79 7.51
N ALA A 38 6.46 0.91 6.44
CA ALA A 38 5.07 1.31 6.48
C ALA A 38 4.20 0.33 7.28
N ILE A 39 4.34 -0.98 7.03
CA ILE A 39 3.61 -2.03 7.75
C ILE A 39 4.00 -2.00 9.23
N THR A 40 5.30 -1.94 9.54
CA THR A 40 5.78 -1.91 10.94
C THR A 40 5.24 -0.69 11.67
N MET A 41 5.34 0.49 11.07
CA MET A 41 4.88 1.74 11.65
C MET A 41 3.37 1.72 11.92
N LEU A 42 2.55 1.32 10.93
CA LEU A 42 1.11 1.25 11.10
C LEU A 42 0.68 0.14 12.07
N THR A 43 1.39 -0.96 12.12
CA THR A 43 1.12 -2.03 13.10
C THR A 43 1.42 -1.55 14.51
N CYS A 44 2.55 -0.88 14.74
CA CYS A 44 2.88 -0.29 16.05
C CYS A 44 1.83 0.73 16.49
N PHE A 45 1.45 1.67 15.61
CA PHE A 45 0.39 2.63 15.92
C PHE A 45 -0.96 1.94 16.13
N GLY A 46 -1.25 0.88 15.37
CA GLY A 46 -2.45 0.07 15.52
C GLY A 46 -2.52 -0.61 16.89
N ILE A 47 -1.43 -1.20 17.37
CA ILE A 47 -1.38 -1.84 18.69
C ILE A 47 -1.64 -0.81 19.80
N ILE A 48 -1.02 0.36 19.72
CA ILE A 48 -1.22 1.45 20.69
C ILE A 48 -2.69 1.91 20.64
N ALA A 49 -3.21 2.20 19.45
CA ALA A 49 -4.59 2.65 19.27
C ALA A 49 -5.61 1.60 19.71
N PHE A 50 -5.33 0.32 19.51
CA PHE A 50 -6.16 -0.79 19.98
C PHE A 50 -6.22 -0.83 21.50
N ALA A 51 -5.09 -0.68 22.19
CA ALA A 51 -5.01 -0.66 23.65
C ALA A 51 -5.80 0.51 24.26
N ILE A 52 -5.74 1.70 23.62
CA ILE A 52 -6.41 2.91 24.11
C ILE A 52 -7.77 3.16 23.41
N SER A 53 -8.29 2.21 22.62
CA SER A 53 -9.53 2.38 21.86
C SER A 53 -10.73 2.74 22.75
N ARG A 54 -10.89 2.05 23.89
CA ARG A 54 -11.98 2.29 24.82
C ARG A 54 -11.90 3.65 25.51
N PRO A 55 -10.77 4.06 26.14
CA PRO A 55 -10.65 5.39 26.73
C PRO A 55 -10.82 6.53 25.72
N ILE A 56 -10.39 6.37 24.47
CA ILE A 56 -10.60 7.37 23.42
C ILE A 56 -12.10 7.60 23.22
N ILE A 57 -12.87 6.55 22.96
CA ILE A 57 -14.31 6.67 22.69
C ILE A 57 -15.05 7.22 23.94
N THR A 58 -14.68 6.79 25.13
CA THR A 58 -15.27 7.29 26.39
C THR A 58 -14.97 8.78 26.61
N ALA A 59 -13.82 9.28 26.14
CA ALA A 59 -13.48 10.70 26.24
C ALA A 59 -14.38 11.59 25.35
N PHE A 60 -14.82 11.06 24.20
CA PHE A 60 -15.70 11.79 23.28
C PHE A 60 -17.18 11.78 23.72
N ARG A 61 -17.65 10.71 24.36
CA ARG A 61 -19.04 10.59 24.78
C ARG A 61 -19.15 9.71 26.03
N ARG A 62 -19.49 10.34 27.18
CA ARG A 62 -19.52 9.67 28.48
C ARG A 62 -20.87 9.08 28.85
N GLU A 63 -21.95 9.50 28.20
CA GLU A 63 -23.32 9.28 28.70
C GLU A 63 -24.04 8.08 28.05
N ASP A 64 -23.50 7.52 26.96
CA ASP A 64 -24.18 6.47 26.20
C ASP A 64 -23.28 5.23 26.03
N LEU A 65 -23.55 4.21 26.85
CA LEU A 65 -22.80 2.95 26.85
C LEU A 65 -22.93 2.19 25.54
N GLU A 66 -24.05 2.33 24.85
CA GLU A 66 -24.28 1.66 23.56
C GLU A 66 -23.39 2.28 22.46
N VAL A 67 -23.31 3.60 22.43
CA VAL A 67 -22.40 4.33 21.52
C VAL A 67 -20.94 4.00 21.80
N ILE A 68 -20.55 3.87 23.07
CA ILE A 68 -19.18 3.48 23.45
C ILE A 68 -18.86 2.06 22.95
N ARG A 69 -19.79 1.12 23.10
CA ARG A 69 -19.62 -0.26 22.64
C ARG A 69 -19.49 -0.33 21.12
N ILE A 70 -20.39 0.32 20.41
CA ILE A 70 -20.44 0.38 18.95
C ILE A 70 -19.19 1.06 18.40
N GLY A 71 -18.83 2.23 18.92
CA GLY A 71 -17.66 2.98 18.49
C GLY A 71 -16.33 2.26 18.77
N THR A 72 -16.21 1.58 19.90
CA THR A 72 -15.00 0.79 20.22
C THR A 72 -14.85 -0.39 19.27
N LEU A 73 -15.94 -1.07 18.92
CA LEU A 73 -15.92 -2.17 17.97
C LEU A 73 -15.52 -1.68 16.58
N ALA A 74 -16.12 -0.59 16.09
CA ALA A 74 -15.79 0.02 14.80
C ALA A 74 -14.32 0.42 14.73
N LEU A 75 -13.81 1.08 15.78
CA LEU A 75 -12.41 1.49 15.84
C LEU A 75 -11.46 0.28 15.82
N ARG A 76 -11.76 -0.78 16.56
CA ARG A 76 -10.95 -2.00 16.60
C ARG A 76 -10.94 -2.73 15.26
N LEU A 77 -12.06 -2.82 14.59
CA LEU A 77 -12.17 -3.40 13.25
C LEU A 77 -11.33 -2.60 12.24
N GLN A 78 -11.39 -1.26 12.32
CA GLN A 78 -10.59 -0.40 11.45
C GLN A 78 -9.09 -0.51 11.72
N ILE A 79 -8.68 -0.64 13.00
CA ILE A 79 -7.28 -0.83 13.38
C ILE A 79 -6.73 -2.15 12.82
N LEU A 80 -7.53 -3.18 12.78
CA LEU A 80 -7.12 -4.50 12.27
C LEU A 80 -6.76 -4.46 10.78
N THR A 81 -7.35 -3.55 10.01
CA THR A 81 -7.06 -3.37 8.58
C THR A 81 -5.88 -2.43 8.28
N LEU A 82 -5.28 -1.78 9.28
CA LEU A 82 -4.16 -0.85 9.08
C LEU A 82 -2.97 -1.44 8.31
N PRO A 83 -2.51 -2.68 8.57
CA PRO A 83 -1.42 -3.27 7.79
C PRO A 83 -1.78 -3.46 6.32
N LEU A 84 -3.04 -3.82 6.03
CA LEU A 84 -3.56 -3.94 4.66
C LEU A 84 -3.57 -2.57 3.96
N GLN A 85 -3.96 -1.51 4.67
CA GLN A 85 -3.92 -0.15 4.16
C GLN A 85 -2.50 0.33 3.85
N ALA A 86 -1.51 -0.03 4.68
CA ALA A 86 -0.10 0.27 4.41
C ALA A 86 0.33 -0.30 3.05
N TRP A 87 0.00 -1.56 2.79
CA TRP A 87 0.26 -2.21 1.51
C TRP A 87 -0.40 -1.49 0.34
N VAL A 88 -1.70 -1.23 0.43
CA VAL A 88 -2.47 -0.55 -0.62
C VAL A 88 -1.89 0.83 -0.95
N ILE A 89 -1.51 1.62 0.07
CA ILE A 89 -0.92 2.94 -0.11
C ILE A 89 0.43 2.82 -0.83
N MET A 90 1.30 1.89 -0.42
CA MET A 90 2.61 1.73 -1.03
C MET A 90 2.52 1.25 -2.48
N VAL A 91 1.59 0.35 -2.79
CA VAL A 91 1.32 -0.08 -4.18
C VAL A 91 0.81 1.08 -5.03
N ASN A 92 -0.10 1.89 -4.49
CA ASN A 92 -0.60 3.09 -5.18
C ASN A 92 0.53 4.07 -5.48
N MET A 93 1.40 4.36 -4.49
CA MET A 93 2.53 5.28 -4.65
C MET A 93 3.57 4.75 -5.66
N LEU A 94 3.84 3.44 -5.66
CA LEU A 94 4.71 2.82 -6.67
C LEU A 94 4.15 3.01 -8.08
N THR A 95 2.88 2.65 -8.30
CA THR A 95 2.25 2.73 -9.62
C THR A 95 2.15 4.17 -10.14
N GLN A 96 1.93 5.13 -9.25
CA GLN A 96 2.00 6.56 -9.60
C GLN A 96 3.42 6.98 -10.02
N SER A 97 4.43 6.58 -9.25
CA SER A 97 5.82 7.00 -9.47
C SER A 97 6.40 6.50 -10.79
N ILE A 98 5.98 5.33 -11.26
CA ILE A 98 6.43 4.74 -12.53
C ILE A 98 5.55 5.13 -13.73
N GLY A 99 4.58 6.03 -13.52
CA GLY A 99 3.73 6.55 -14.59
C GLY A 99 2.52 5.68 -14.96
N TYR A 100 2.21 4.64 -14.20
CA TYR A 100 1.03 3.79 -14.45
C TYR A 100 -0.25 4.40 -13.83
N GLY A 101 -0.57 5.63 -14.25
CA GLY A 101 -1.67 6.42 -13.70
C GLY A 101 -3.02 5.71 -13.66
N PHE A 102 -3.38 4.98 -14.72
CA PHE A 102 -4.64 4.23 -14.77
C PHE A 102 -4.70 3.12 -13.69
N ARG A 103 -3.61 2.35 -13.52
CA ARG A 103 -3.54 1.31 -12.49
C ARG A 103 -3.58 1.91 -11.07
N ALA A 104 -2.91 3.05 -10.89
CA ALA A 104 -2.94 3.79 -9.63
C ALA A 104 -4.34 4.33 -9.31
N SER A 105 -5.05 4.87 -10.31
CA SER A 105 -6.42 5.35 -10.17
C SER A 105 -7.37 4.22 -9.80
N LEU A 106 -7.22 3.03 -10.39
CA LEU A 106 -8.03 1.85 -10.04
C LEU A 106 -7.84 1.46 -8.57
N VAL A 107 -6.61 1.48 -8.05
CA VAL A 107 -6.34 1.17 -6.63
C VAL A 107 -6.96 2.24 -5.73
N ALA A 108 -6.82 3.52 -6.08
CA ALA A 108 -7.39 4.61 -5.30
C ALA A 108 -8.93 4.59 -5.31
N MET A 109 -9.55 4.38 -6.46
CA MET A 109 -11.02 4.25 -6.59
C MET A 109 -11.55 2.99 -5.91
N GLY A 110 -10.78 1.90 -5.92
CA GLY A 110 -11.11 0.65 -5.24
C GLY A 110 -11.45 0.89 -3.78
N ARG A 111 -10.60 1.63 -3.08
CA ARG A 111 -10.74 1.88 -1.65
C ARG A 111 -11.92 2.78 -1.30
N GLN A 112 -12.14 3.88 -1.99
CA GLN A 112 -13.09 4.92 -1.61
C GLN A 112 -14.40 4.89 -2.38
N GLY A 113 -14.43 4.23 -3.53
CA GLY A 113 -15.60 4.19 -4.40
C GLY A 113 -16.08 2.78 -4.70
N LEU A 114 -15.27 2.05 -5.47
CA LEU A 114 -15.68 0.78 -6.10
C LEU A 114 -16.12 -0.30 -5.09
N PHE A 115 -15.44 -0.43 -3.96
CA PHE A 115 -15.76 -1.43 -2.94
C PHE A 115 -16.50 -0.85 -1.74
N LEU A 116 -16.25 0.40 -1.37
CA LEU A 116 -16.88 1.03 -0.21
C LEU A 116 -18.37 1.29 -0.46
N ILE A 117 -18.73 1.83 -1.62
CA ILE A 117 -20.12 2.18 -1.93
C ILE A 117 -21.02 0.93 -1.95
N PRO A 118 -20.69 -0.16 -2.67
CA PRO A 118 -21.49 -1.37 -2.60
C PRO A 118 -21.54 -1.98 -1.20
N SER A 119 -20.42 -1.96 -0.46
CA SER A 119 -20.40 -2.46 0.91
C SER A 119 -21.33 -1.68 1.82
N LEU A 120 -21.36 -0.34 1.72
CA LEU A 120 -22.25 0.53 2.47
C LEU A 120 -23.73 0.37 2.08
N LEU A 121 -24.05 -0.05 0.88
CA LEU A 121 -25.40 -0.30 0.45
C LEU A 121 -25.91 -1.70 0.85
N ILE A 122 -25.05 -2.70 0.81
CA ILE A 122 -25.45 -4.10 1.01
C ILE A 122 -25.37 -4.50 2.49
N LEU A 123 -24.24 -4.22 3.15
CA LEU A 123 -23.99 -4.68 4.52
C LEU A 123 -25.00 -4.15 5.57
N PRO A 124 -25.41 -2.87 5.55
CA PRO A 124 -26.40 -2.38 6.49
C PRO A 124 -27.78 -3.06 6.35
N ASN A 125 -28.16 -3.45 5.13
CA ASN A 125 -29.41 -4.16 4.89
C ASN A 125 -29.41 -5.58 5.46
N ILE A 126 -28.21 -6.19 5.61
CA ILE A 126 -28.06 -7.56 6.15
C ILE A 126 -27.78 -7.55 7.64
N CYS A 127 -26.91 -6.66 8.12
CA CYS A 127 -26.38 -6.65 9.50
C CYS A 127 -26.73 -5.39 10.28
N GLY A 128 -27.57 -4.48 9.75
CA GLY A 128 -27.92 -3.24 10.43
C GLY A 128 -26.70 -2.35 10.71
N ILE A 129 -26.58 -1.82 11.92
CA ILE A 129 -25.49 -0.92 12.35
C ILE A 129 -24.12 -1.59 12.25
N LEU A 130 -24.02 -2.89 12.52
CA LEU A 130 -22.78 -3.67 12.34
C LEU A 130 -22.31 -3.69 10.87
N GLY A 131 -23.26 -3.70 9.93
CA GLY A 131 -22.96 -3.63 8.51
C GLY A 131 -22.26 -2.34 8.09
N VAL A 132 -22.65 -1.21 8.68
CA VAL A 132 -21.97 0.08 8.45
C VAL A 132 -20.53 0.03 8.96
N GLN A 133 -20.30 -0.56 10.13
CA GLN A 133 -18.96 -0.69 10.72
C GLN A 133 -18.05 -1.62 9.93
N LEU A 134 -18.60 -2.66 9.36
CA LEU A 134 -17.88 -3.66 8.55
C LEU A 134 -17.61 -3.19 7.11
N ALA A 135 -18.36 -2.19 6.62
CA ALA A 135 -18.27 -1.74 5.24
C ALA A 135 -16.84 -1.29 4.86
N GLN A 136 -16.18 -0.52 5.73
CA GLN A 136 -14.81 -0.05 5.47
C GLN A 136 -13.78 -1.19 5.55
N PRO A 137 -13.74 -2.03 6.60
CA PRO A 137 -12.86 -3.20 6.64
C PRO A 137 -13.02 -4.13 5.45
N VAL A 138 -14.25 -4.39 5.03
CA VAL A 138 -14.54 -5.23 3.84
C VAL A 138 -14.01 -4.58 2.58
N ALA A 139 -14.24 -3.29 2.37
CA ALA A 139 -13.69 -2.54 1.24
C ALA A 139 -12.15 -2.55 1.24
N ASP A 140 -11.51 -2.44 2.41
CA ASP A 140 -10.06 -2.50 2.54
C ASP A 140 -9.50 -3.88 2.14
N VAL A 141 -10.18 -4.98 2.49
CA VAL A 141 -9.79 -6.35 2.08
C VAL A 141 -9.89 -6.53 0.56
N PHE A 142 -10.99 -6.10 -0.05
CA PHE A 142 -11.14 -6.19 -1.51
C PHE A 142 -10.13 -5.30 -2.24
N THR A 143 -9.87 -4.11 -1.71
CA THR A 143 -8.85 -3.21 -2.28
C THR A 143 -7.45 -3.80 -2.12
N PHE A 144 -7.15 -4.47 -1.02
CA PHE A 144 -5.89 -5.19 -0.82
C PHE A 144 -5.71 -6.29 -1.87
N ALA A 145 -6.74 -7.09 -2.15
CA ALA A 145 -6.70 -8.12 -3.18
C ALA A 145 -6.45 -7.50 -4.57
N LEU A 146 -7.15 -6.42 -4.92
CA LEU A 146 -6.96 -5.70 -6.18
C LEU A 146 -5.55 -5.12 -6.28
N ALA A 147 -5.07 -4.45 -5.23
CA ALA A 147 -3.73 -3.88 -5.19
C ALA A 147 -2.64 -4.96 -5.35
N THR A 148 -2.82 -6.11 -4.69
CA THR A 148 -1.90 -7.24 -4.80
C THR A 148 -1.86 -7.79 -6.22
N PHE A 149 -3.01 -7.94 -6.86
CA PHE A 149 -3.09 -8.37 -8.26
C PHE A 149 -2.36 -7.40 -9.20
N ILE A 150 -2.57 -6.09 -9.02
CA ILE A 150 -1.91 -5.06 -9.83
C ILE A 150 -0.41 -5.04 -9.60
N VAL A 151 0.04 -5.07 -8.32
CA VAL A 151 1.48 -4.97 -8.01
C VAL A 151 2.26 -6.19 -8.47
N VAL A 152 1.70 -7.39 -8.42
CA VAL A 152 2.38 -8.60 -8.93
C VAL A 152 2.75 -8.40 -10.40
N ARG A 153 1.81 -7.93 -11.24
CA ARG A 153 2.07 -7.64 -12.65
C ARG A 153 3.11 -6.52 -12.84
N VAL A 154 3.02 -5.47 -12.06
CA VAL A 154 3.98 -4.36 -12.10
C VAL A 154 5.39 -4.82 -11.71
N LEU A 155 5.52 -5.66 -10.68
CA LEU A 155 6.79 -6.20 -10.25
C LEU A 155 7.40 -7.18 -11.27
N GLU A 156 6.57 -7.96 -11.96
CA GLU A 156 7.01 -8.82 -13.08
C GLU A 156 7.52 -7.98 -14.25
N GLU A 157 6.79 -6.92 -14.64
CA GLU A 157 7.22 -5.98 -15.67
C GLU A 157 8.58 -5.34 -15.30
N LEU A 158 8.75 -4.88 -14.06
CA LEU A 158 10.01 -4.30 -13.57
C LEU A 158 11.17 -5.32 -13.58
N LYS A 159 10.91 -6.58 -13.21
CA LYS A 159 11.91 -7.65 -13.26
C LYS A 159 12.34 -7.95 -14.71
N THR A 160 11.41 -8.01 -15.65
CA THR A 160 11.69 -8.23 -17.06
C THR A 160 12.52 -7.08 -17.65
N MET A 161 12.17 -5.83 -17.34
CA MET A 161 12.95 -4.65 -17.73
C MET A 161 14.38 -4.69 -17.18
N ARG A 162 14.55 -5.10 -15.92
CA ARG A 162 15.83 -5.30 -15.26
C ARG A 162 16.69 -6.36 -15.95
N GLU A 163 16.12 -7.50 -16.28
CA GLU A 163 16.82 -8.59 -16.96
C GLU A 163 17.24 -8.18 -18.37
N GLY A 164 16.36 -7.53 -19.12
CA GLY A 164 16.67 -6.99 -20.44
C GLY A 164 17.83 -5.98 -20.41
N GLN A 165 17.87 -5.12 -19.39
CA GLN A 165 18.97 -4.17 -19.21
C GLN A 165 20.30 -4.89 -18.93
N LYS A 166 20.30 -5.89 -18.04
CA LYS A 166 21.50 -6.67 -17.72
C LYS A 166 22.03 -7.45 -18.93
N MET A 167 21.15 -7.95 -19.79
CA MET A 167 21.57 -8.61 -21.05
C MET A 167 22.18 -7.61 -22.03
N SER A 168 21.59 -6.43 -22.19
CA SER A 168 22.12 -5.37 -23.07
C SER A 168 23.49 -4.86 -22.59
N GLU A 169 23.68 -4.71 -21.28
CA GLU A 169 24.95 -4.30 -20.68
C GLU A 169 26.04 -5.36 -20.88
N LYS A 170 25.69 -6.65 -20.76
CA LYS A 170 26.61 -7.76 -21.06
C LYS A 170 26.97 -7.84 -22.53
N ALA A 171 26.03 -7.64 -23.44
CA ALA A 171 26.26 -7.67 -24.88
C ALA A 171 27.05 -6.46 -25.39
N GLY A 172 26.98 -5.32 -24.72
CA GLY A 172 27.68 -4.08 -25.05
C GLY A 172 29.09 -3.94 -24.45
N ARG A 173 29.55 -4.93 -23.67
CA ARG A 173 30.90 -4.93 -23.11
C ARG A 173 31.83 -5.71 -24.06
N PRO A 174 32.61 -5.08 -24.94
CA PRO A 174 33.64 -5.78 -25.73
C PRO A 174 34.66 -6.33 -24.73
N ASP A 175 35.06 -7.60 -24.96
CA ASP A 175 36.10 -8.28 -24.18
C ASP A 175 37.39 -7.46 -24.23
N SER A 176 37.64 -6.64 -23.22
CA SER A 176 38.85 -5.83 -23.10
C SER A 176 40.06 -6.65 -22.63
N HIS A 177 40.01 -7.98 -22.80
CA HIS A 177 41.12 -8.89 -22.46
C HIS A 177 41.74 -9.59 -23.64
N ALA A 178 41.41 -9.20 -24.88
CA ALA A 178 42.13 -9.69 -26.08
C ALA A 178 43.14 -8.65 -26.55
N GLY A 179 44.29 -8.52 -25.90
CA GLY A 179 45.32 -7.63 -26.41
C GLY A 179 46.42 -7.19 -25.47
N ALA A 180 46.85 -8.06 -24.56
CA ALA A 180 48.16 -7.87 -23.91
C ALA A 180 49.05 -9.03 -24.31
N GLN A 181 49.63 -8.94 -25.50
CA GLN A 181 50.82 -9.74 -25.83
C GLN A 181 52.04 -8.99 -25.30
N PRO A 182 52.92 -9.64 -24.52
CA PRO A 182 54.18 -9.05 -24.09
C PRO A 182 55.18 -9.13 -25.23
N PHE A 183 55.78 -8.00 -25.54
CA PHE A 183 57.08 -7.93 -26.19
C PHE A 183 58.18 -7.75 -25.14
#